data_b26da101e5307942b2fea0cad83b7114
#
_entry.id   b26da101e5307942b2fea0cad83b7114
#
_cell.length_a   1.000
_cell.length_b   1.000
_cell.length_c   1.000
_cell.angle_alpha   90.00
_cell.angle_beta   90.00
_cell.angle_gamma   90.00
#
_symmetry.space_group_name_H-M   'P 1'
#
loop_
_entity.id
_entity.type
_entity.pdbx_description
1 polymer ?
#
loop_
_entity_poly.entity_id
_entity_poly.type
_entity_poly.pdbx_seq_one_letter_code
_entity_poly.pdbx_strand_id
1 'polypeptide(L)'
;MPTPVRTDIVIDRHAKDVLNLDEAARAADVLIKDGATGICLNGTFGELPSLTFEEIVDLTRAVVESVNDRVPVFAGATTLNTRDTIKRVRAFREVGAHGLNMGRPMMSAMSDIAIVQYYRDIAEEFPDMAIFLYDDMQAFKRPITTEVYAELAKIPQIVACKYRTMLVLGQPIANNYANDMRAVDGRIKLLTHEYDWWISNKLFDMDAIWSSSISMAPGPIMAMQDAILAKDYAKAEVIRADMQWASEGLFPKTGIDDWHVSKIPAMKTRIHTSGYIKCGPALPPYHVAPEERFEAGRAAGMRDREMHKKYPHKTMRQAESAMREVSTAA
;
A
#
# COMPACT_ATOMS: atom_id res chain seq x y z
N MET A 1 3.09 2.08 2.21
CA MET A 1 3.25 2.78 3.51
C MET A 1 2.51 4.12 3.42
N PRO A 2 1.79 4.58 4.46
CA PRO A 2 1.25 5.94 4.50
C PRO A 2 2.38 6.96 4.61
N THR A 3 2.11 8.20 4.17
CA THR A 3 3.04 9.31 4.35
C THR A 3 2.86 9.93 5.74
N PRO A 4 3.87 9.91 6.60
CA PRO A 4 3.81 10.62 7.88
C PRO A 4 3.88 12.14 7.68
N VAL A 5 2.88 12.82 8.24
CA VAL A 5 2.72 14.27 8.22
C VAL A 5 2.87 14.80 9.64
N ARG A 6 3.50 15.94 9.79
CA ARG A 6 3.68 16.63 11.07
C ARG A 6 2.33 17.01 11.70
N THR A 7 2.26 16.90 13.02
CA THR A 7 1.05 17.24 13.80
C THR A 7 1.19 18.53 14.59
N ASP A 8 2.37 19.13 14.56
CA ASP A 8 2.73 20.36 15.26
C ASP A 8 2.66 21.63 14.39
N ILE A 9 2.11 21.49 13.19
CA ILE A 9 1.90 22.59 12.25
C ILE A 9 0.44 22.63 11.78
N VAL A 10 0.02 23.81 11.31
CA VAL A 10 -1.30 23.98 10.66
C VAL A 10 -1.22 23.43 9.23
N ILE A 11 -2.11 22.51 8.90
CA ILE A 11 -2.20 21.95 7.55
C ILE A 11 -3.24 22.75 6.75
N ASP A 12 -2.74 23.59 5.88
CA ASP A 12 -3.54 24.36 4.93
C ASP A 12 -2.83 24.45 3.56
N ARG A 13 -3.37 25.26 2.64
CA ARG A 13 -2.82 25.48 1.30
C ARG A 13 -1.44 26.15 1.28
N HIS A 14 -0.96 26.65 2.38
CA HIS A 14 0.34 27.34 2.52
C HIS A 14 1.33 26.54 3.37
N ALA A 15 0.91 25.38 3.88
CA ALA A 15 1.75 24.53 4.71
C ALA A 15 3.06 24.17 4.00
N LYS A 16 4.16 24.26 4.73
CA LYS A 16 5.51 23.91 4.28
C LYS A 16 6.13 22.94 5.28
N ASP A 17 7.14 22.21 4.84
CA ASP A 17 7.86 21.25 5.70
C ASP A 17 6.88 20.26 6.38
N VAL A 18 5.91 19.78 5.60
CA VAL A 18 4.78 18.98 6.10
C VAL A 18 5.17 17.56 6.52
N LEU A 19 6.28 17.04 6.01
CA LEU A 19 6.70 15.65 6.22
C LEU A 19 7.32 15.45 7.61
N ASN A 20 6.97 14.33 8.24
CA ASN A 20 7.68 13.81 9.40
C ASN A 20 8.60 12.68 8.94
N LEU A 21 9.80 13.05 8.48
CA LEU A 21 10.78 12.11 7.93
C LEU A 21 11.31 11.13 8.97
N ASP A 22 11.44 11.53 10.23
CA ASP A 22 11.86 10.66 11.34
C ASP A 22 10.83 9.55 11.57
N GLU A 23 9.54 9.91 11.54
CA GLU A 23 8.47 8.90 11.64
C GLU A 23 8.39 8.03 10.39
N ALA A 24 8.70 8.54 9.20
CA ALA A 24 8.78 7.74 7.98
C ALA A 24 9.90 6.69 8.07
N ALA A 25 11.06 7.08 8.54
CA ALA A 25 12.21 6.19 8.80
C ALA A 25 11.86 5.13 9.85
N ARG A 26 11.28 5.54 10.99
CA ARG A 26 10.82 4.62 12.03
C ARG A 26 9.77 3.64 11.53
N ALA A 27 8.78 4.14 10.77
CA ALA A 27 7.71 3.32 10.23
C ALA A 27 8.25 2.24 9.27
N ALA A 28 9.19 2.58 8.40
CA ALA A 28 9.85 1.62 7.52
C ALA A 28 10.59 0.54 8.32
N ASP A 29 11.35 0.93 9.34
CA ASP A 29 12.11 0.01 10.18
C ASP A 29 11.19 -0.98 10.93
N VAL A 30 10.13 -0.49 11.59
CA VAL A 30 9.23 -1.38 12.34
C VAL A 30 8.41 -2.29 11.43
N LEU A 31 7.99 -1.81 10.26
CA LEU A 31 7.30 -2.65 9.27
C LEU A 31 8.16 -3.85 8.85
N ILE A 32 9.46 -3.63 8.59
CA ILE A 32 10.40 -4.71 8.23
C ILE A 32 10.58 -5.66 9.41
N LYS A 33 10.79 -5.16 10.62
CA LYS A 33 10.93 -5.97 11.84
C LYS A 33 9.70 -6.82 12.10
N ASP A 34 8.52 -6.31 11.79
CA ASP A 34 7.25 -7.01 11.94
C ASP A 34 6.86 -7.89 10.73
N GLY A 35 7.71 -7.98 9.71
CA GLY A 35 7.60 -8.97 8.65
C GLY A 35 7.27 -8.47 7.25
N ALA A 36 7.25 -7.16 7.01
CA ALA A 36 7.15 -6.64 5.65
C ALA A 36 8.39 -7.03 4.83
N THR A 37 8.18 -7.60 3.65
CA THR A 37 9.22 -8.06 2.72
C THR A 37 9.45 -7.09 1.55
N GLY A 38 8.77 -5.97 1.53
CA GLY A 38 8.92 -4.88 0.56
C GLY A 38 8.10 -3.67 0.99
N ILE A 39 8.52 -2.47 0.62
CA ILE A 39 7.83 -1.23 0.94
C ILE A 39 7.47 -0.50 -0.33
N CYS A 40 6.16 -0.22 -0.51
CA CYS A 40 5.68 0.66 -1.56
C CYS A 40 5.31 2.02 -0.98
N LEU A 41 5.83 3.09 -1.58
CA LEU A 41 5.58 4.48 -1.21
C LEU A 41 4.59 5.13 -2.18
N ASN A 42 4.00 6.23 -1.73
CA ASN A 42 3.25 7.18 -2.56
C ASN A 42 2.17 6.51 -3.45
N GLY A 43 1.45 5.54 -2.89
CA GLY A 43 0.15 5.13 -3.42
C GLY A 43 -0.96 6.10 -2.95
N THR A 44 -2.22 5.69 -3.02
CA THR A 44 -3.36 6.53 -2.59
C THR A 44 -3.24 6.95 -1.12
N PHE A 45 -2.96 6.01 -0.21
CA PHE A 45 -2.79 6.31 1.23
C PHE A 45 -1.39 6.86 1.55
N GLY A 46 -0.47 6.78 0.61
CA GLY A 46 0.80 7.51 0.61
C GLY A 46 0.70 8.90 0.02
N GLU A 47 -0.53 9.39 -0.24
CA GLU A 47 -0.88 10.76 -0.61
C GLU A 47 -0.10 11.33 -1.82
N LEU A 48 0.26 10.48 -2.80
CA LEU A 48 0.92 10.92 -4.02
C LEU A 48 0.31 12.20 -4.65
N PRO A 49 -1.03 12.34 -4.72
CA PRO A 49 -1.63 13.51 -5.36
C PRO A 49 -1.55 14.81 -4.53
N SER A 50 -1.10 14.74 -3.28
CA SER A 50 -1.00 15.89 -2.37
C SER A 50 0.43 16.37 -2.13
N LEU A 51 1.41 15.57 -2.51
CA LEU A 51 2.83 15.86 -2.28
C LEU A 51 3.46 16.58 -3.46
N THR A 52 4.37 17.51 -3.18
CA THR A 52 5.23 18.10 -4.20
C THR A 52 6.27 17.08 -4.69
N PHE A 53 6.93 17.38 -5.80
CA PHE A 53 7.98 16.51 -6.33
C PHE A 53 9.14 16.36 -5.32
N GLU A 54 9.56 17.44 -4.71
CA GLU A 54 10.63 17.49 -3.72
C GLU A 54 10.28 16.66 -2.48
N GLU A 55 9.06 16.82 -1.95
CA GLU A 55 8.57 16.04 -0.81
C GLU A 55 8.54 14.53 -1.10
N ILE A 56 8.14 14.13 -2.32
CA ILE A 56 8.17 12.72 -2.72
C ILE A 56 9.60 12.18 -2.74
N VAL A 57 10.56 12.95 -3.24
CA VAL A 57 11.98 12.54 -3.29
C VAL A 57 12.57 12.46 -1.89
N ASP A 58 12.30 13.44 -1.02
CA ASP A 58 12.82 13.47 0.36
C ASP A 58 12.25 12.32 1.20
N LEU A 59 10.94 12.03 1.07
CA LEU A 59 10.32 10.88 1.71
C LEU A 59 10.96 9.57 1.22
N THR A 60 11.18 9.46 -0.09
CA THR A 60 11.80 8.25 -0.67
C THR A 60 13.21 8.06 -0.14
N ARG A 61 14.03 9.12 -0.10
CA ARG A 61 15.38 9.10 0.46
C ARG A 61 15.40 8.63 1.91
N ALA A 62 14.58 9.25 2.78
CA ALA A 62 14.52 8.91 4.19
C ALA A 62 14.13 7.44 4.42
N VAL A 63 13.22 6.90 3.61
CA VAL A 63 12.82 5.50 3.70
C VAL A 63 13.91 4.58 3.18
N VAL A 64 14.54 4.87 2.03
CA VAL A 64 15.64 4.07 1.48
C VAL A 64 16.81 3.98 2.45
N GLU A 65 17.22 5.11 3.03
CA GLU A 65 18.28 5.15 4.04
C GLU A 65 17.93 4.31 5.28
N SER A 66 16.69 4.43 5.79
CA SER A 66 16.23 3.64 6.93
C SER A 66 16.14 2.14 6.61
N VAL A 67 15.70 1.79 5.41
CA VAL A 67 15.59 0.39 4.98
C VAL A 67 16.95 -0.27 4.84
N ASN A 68 17.96 0.46 4.38
CA ASN A 68 19.34 0.00 4.24
C ASN A 68 19.44 -1.40 3.60
N ASP A 69 18.89 -1.54 2.42
CA ASP A 69 18.87 -2.76 1.57
C ASP A 69 18.26 -4.04 2.21
N ARG A 70 17.61 -3.91 3.38
CA ARG A 70 16.96 -5.09 4.02
C ARG A 70 15.78 -5.65 3.23
N VAL A 71 15.06 -4.79 2.52
CA VAL A 71 13.94 -5.14 1.64
C VAL A 71 13.87 -4.16 0.47
N PRO A 72 13.27 -4.51 -0.68
CA PRO A 72 13.11 -3.56 -1.78
C PRO A 72 12.14 -2.42 -1.43
N VAL A 73 12.49 -1.19 -1.88
CA VAL A 73 11.66 0.01 -1.80
C VAL A 73 11.20 0.38 -3.21
N PHE A 74 9.87 0.44 -3.39
CA PHE A 74 9.21 0.85 -4.62
C PHE A 74 8.63 2.26 -4.44
N ALA A 75 9.20 3.26 -5.11
CA ALA A 75 8.80 4.66 -5.01
C ALA A 75 7.64 5.01 -5.95
N GLY A 76 6.73 5.89 -5.52
CA GLY A 76 5.52 6.24 -6.26
C GLY A 76 5.80 7.09 -7.50
N ALA A 77 5.84 6.46 -8.67
CA ALA A 77 6.25 7.08 -9.93
C ALA A 77 5.09 7.60 -10.80
N THR A 78 3.83 7.42 -10.38
CA THR A 78 2.66 7.85 -11.16
C THR A 78 2.65 9.37 -11.37
N THR A 79 2.52 9.79 -12.63
CA THR A 79 2.36 11.21 -13.05
C THR A 79 1.26 11.33 -14.10
N LEU A 80 1.11 12.52 -14.69
CA LEU A 80 0.14 12.76 -15.75
C LEU A 80 0.68 12.53 -17.17
N ASN A 81 1.99 12.27 -17.32
CA ASN A 81 2.62 12.04 -18.63
C ASN A 81 3.97 11.33 -18.49
N THR A 82 4.43 10.72 -19.60
CA THR A 82 5.68 9.93 -19.65
C THR A 82 6.93 10.76 -19.27
N ARG A 83 7.03 12.01 -19.72
CA ARG A 83 8.23 12.84 -19.48
C ARG A 83 8.41 13.21 -18.01
N ASP A 84 7.31 13.53 -17.30
CA ASP A 84 7.35 13.77 -15.85
C ASP A 84 7.62 12.49 -15.09
N THR A 85 7.12 11.34 -15.57
CA THR A 85 7.46 10.05 -15.01
C THR A 85 8.96 9.78 -15.14
N ILE A 86 9.56 9.97 -16.31
CA ILE A 86 11.01 9.81 -16.53
C ILE A 86 11.80 10.73 -15.58
N LYS A 87 11.43 12.00 -15.47
CA LYS A 87 12.06 12.93 -14.52
C LYS A 87 12.00 12.42 -13.08
N ARG A 88 10.84 11.92 -12.66
CA ARG A 88 10.61 11.41 -11.31
C ARG A 88 11.41 10.13 -11.05
N VAL A 89 11.41 9.19 -11.98
CA VAL A 89 12.16 7.94 -11.87
C VAL A 89 13.66 8.19 -11.76
N ARG A 90 14.20 9.15 -12.53
CA ARG A 90 15.62 9.52 -12.43
C ARG A 90 15.99 9.97 -11.02
N ALA A 91 15.16 10.82 -10.38
CA ALA A 91 15.40 11.24 -9.01
C ALA A 91 15.29 10.07 -8.00
N PHE A 92 14.38 9.13 -8.22
CA PHE A 92 14.26 7.94 -7.36
C PHE A 92 15.47 7.01 -7.48
N ARG A 93 15.98 6.82 -8.69
CA ARG A 93 17.22 6.07 -8.94
C ARG A 93 18.42 6.72 -8.24
N GLU A 94 18.52 8.06 -8.29
CA GLU A 94 19.58 8.83 -7.63
C GLU A 94 19.55 8.70 -6.10
N VAL A 95 18.38 8.54 -5.48
CA VAL A 95 18.25 8.33 -4.03
C VAL A 95 18.26 6.84 -3.64
N GLY A 96 18.51 5.93 -4.58
CA GLY A 96 18.70 4.50 -4.30
C GLY A 96 17.42 3.68 -4.16
N ALA A 97 16.29 4.11 -4.71
CA ALA A 97 15.09 3.28 -4.76
C ALA A 97 15.32 2.05 -5.65
N HIS A 98 14.82 0.90 -5.22
CA HIS A 98 14.99 -0.39 -5.94
C HIS A 98 14.03 -0.54 -7.12
N GLY A 99 12.92 0.18 -7.11
CA GLY A 99 11.90 0.10 -8.13
C GLY A 99 10.80 1.13 -7.97
N LEU A 100 9.76 0.96 -8.76
CA LEU A 100 8.70 1.92 -8.99
C LEU A 100 7.35 1.33 -8.61
N ASN A 101 6.59 1.99 -7.73
CA ASN A 101 5.17 1.77 -7.56
C ASN A 101 4.44 2.63 -8.59
N MET A 102 4.00 2.03 -9.71
CA MET A 102 3.68 2.80 -10.91
C MET A 102 2.30 2.45 -11.47
N GLY A 103 1.40 3.42 -11.41
CA GLY A 103 0.15 3.43 -12.18
C GLY A 103 0.30 4.15 -13.52
N ARG A 104 -0.82 4.38 -14.17
CA ARG A 104 -0.91 5.07 -15.47
C ARG A 104 -1.27 6.54 -15.30
N PRO A 105 -0.99 7.41 -16.28
CA PRO A 105 -1.58 8.74 -16.35
C PRO A 105 -3.10 8.70 -16.17
N MET A 106 -3.61 9.49 -15.21
CA MET A 106 -4.98 9.33 -14.70
C MET A 106 -5.99 10.36 -15.23
N MET A 107 -5.55 11.39 -15.96
CA MET A 107 -6.44 12.45 -16.47
C MET A 107 -7.38 11.91 -17.55
N SER A 108 -6.88 11.06 -18.45
CA SER A 108 -7.64 10.45 -19.53
C SER A 108 -7.40 8.94 -19.59
N ALA A 109 -8.41 8.18 -20.01
CA ALA A 109 -8.23 6.76 -20.26
C ALA A 109 -7.24 6.54 -21.42
N MET A 110 -6.40 5.53 -21.28
CA MET A 110 -5.41 5.14 -22.28
C MET A 110 -5.91 3.91 -23.06
N SER A 111 -5.58 3.84 -24.34
CA SER A 111 -5.78 2.63 -25.14
C SER A 111 -4.82 1.51 -24.70
N ASP A 112 -5.10 0.26 -25.01
CA ASP A 112 -4.25 -0.89 -24.66
C ASP A 112 -2.83 -0.73 -25.19
N ILE A 113 -2.68 -0.30 -26.45
CA ILE A 113 -1.37 -0.04 -27.06
C ILE A 113 -0.62 1.06 -26.29
N ALA A 114 -1.32 2.14 -25.91
CA ALA A 114 -0.70 3.24 -25.18
C ALA A 114 -0.27 2.82 -23.76
N ILE A 115 -1.04 1.93 -23.10
CA ILE A 115 -0.64 1.37 -21.80
C ILE A 115 0.66 0.59 -21.93
N VAL A 116 0.73 -0.34 -22.88
CA VAL A 116 1.94 -1.16 -23.09
C VAL A 116 3.14 -0.29 -23.43
N GLN A 117 2.95 0.69 -24.35
CA GLN A 117 4.04 1.58 -24.75
C GLN A 117 4.53 2.45 -23.58
N TYR A 118 3.65 2.99 -22.75
CA TYR A 118 4.01 3.78 -21.59
C TYR A 118 4.94 3.02 -20.62
N TYR A 119 4.62 1.77 -20.30
CA TYR A 119 5.48 0.96 -19.42
C TYR A 119 6.77 0.55 -20.11
N ARG A 120 6.74 0.29 -21.41
CA ARG A 120 7.93 -0.02 -22.21
C ARG A 120 8.91 1.14 -22.25
N ASP A 121 8.43 2.36 -22.51
CA ASP A 121 9.26 3.59 -22.54
C ASP A 121 10.03 3.78 -21.22
N ILE A 122 9.35 3.53 -20.07
CA ILE A 122 9.98 3.65 -18.76
C ILE A 122 10.98 2.52 -18.51
N ALA A 123 10.63 1.29 -18.87
CA ALA A 123 11.49 0.14 -18.68
C ALA A 123 12.78 0.21 -19.54
N GLU A 124 12.68 0.72 -20.76
CA GLU A 124 13.83 0.91 -21.66
C GLU A 124 14.75 2.06 -21.19
N GLU A 125 14.20 3.16 -20.66
CA GLU A 125 14.98 4.27 -20.07
C GLU A 125 15.68 3.87 -18.76
N PHE A 126 15.08 2.96 -17.98
CA PHE A 126 15.59 2.52 -16.67
C PHE A 126 15.61 0.99 -16.56
N PRO A 127 16.52 0.31 -17.28
CA PRO A 127 16.53 -1.15 -17.33
C PRO A 127 16.92 -1.82 -16.00
N ASP A 128 17.47 -1.07 -15.06
CA ASP A 128 17.87 -1.47 -13.71
C ASP A 128 16.80 -1.22 -12.64
N MET A 129 15.65 -0.61 -12.99
CA MET A 129 14.57 -0.32 -12.05
C MET A 129 13.44 -1.35 -12.19
N ALA A 130 13.12 -2.05 -11.10
CA ALA A 130 11.95 -2.92 -11.07
C ALA A 130 10.63 -2.13 -11.10
N ILE A 131 9.62 -2.63 -11.80
CA ILE A 131 8.30 -1.99 -11.88
C ILE A 131 7.27 -2.86 -11.15
N PHE A 132 6.68 -2.29 -10.12
CA PHE A 132 5.51 -2.79 -9.42
C PHE A 132 4.29 -2.05 -9.95
N LEU A 133 3.47 -2.73 -10.74
CA LEU A 133 2.26 -2.14 -11.33
C LEU A 133 1.23 -1.79 -10.26
N TYR A 134 0.61 -0.63 -10.41
CA TYR A 134 -0.55 -0.25 -9.63
C TYR A 134 -1.79 -0.29 -10.53
N ASP A 135 -2.60 -1.35 -10.43
CA ASP A 135 -3.87 -1.47 -11.18
C ASP A 135 -5.06 -1.13 -10.30
N ASP A 136 -5.59 0.08 -10.48
CA ASP A 136 -6.78 0.61 -9.80
C ASP A 136 -7.72 1.22 -10.84
N MET A 137 -8.88 0.58 -11.05
CA MET A 137 -9.87 1.02 -12.05
C MET A 137 -10.38 2.45 -11.81
N GLN A 138 -10.51 2.84 -10.55
CA GLN A 138 -11.03 4.14 -10.16
C GLN A 138 -10.01 5.25 -10.46
N ALA A 139 -8.75 5.03 -10.07
CA ALA A 139 -7.69 5.99 -10.31
C ALA A 139 -7.36 6.11 -11.81
N PHE A 140 -7.33 5.01 -12.54
CA PHE A 140 -6.81 4.97 -13.92
C PHE A 140 -7.88 4.82 -15.00
N LYS A 141 -9.15 5.08 -14.68
CA LYS A 141 -10.31 5.14 -15.58
C LYS A 141 -10.74 3.81 -16.22
N ARG A 142 -9.91 2.78 -16.19
CA ARG A 142 -10.20 1.43 -16.68
C ARG A 142 -9.22 0.40 -16.09
N PRO A 143 -9.60 -0.89 -16.03
CA PRO A 143 -8.65 -1.94 -15.62
C PRO A 143 -7.62 -2.23 -16.72
N ILE A 144 -6.52 -2.88 -16.36
CA ILE A 144 -5.66 -3.59 -17.30
C ILE A 144 -6.42 -4.84 -17.75
N THR A 145 -6.49 -5.10 -19.07
CA THR A 145 -7.13 -6.29 -19.64
C THR A 145 -6.17 -7.47 -19.64
N THR A 146 -6.70 -8.69 -19.81
CA THR A 146 -5.88 -9.91 -19.89
C THR A 146 -4.86 -9.84 -21.02
N GLU A 147 -5.25 -9.31 -22.18
CA GLU A 147 -4.37 -9.13 -23.33
C GLU A 147 -3.24 -8.14 -23.04
N VAL A 148 -3.56 -7.05 -22.33
CA VAL A 148 -2.54 -6.08 -21.91
C VAL A 148 -1.58 -6.68 -20.88
N TYR A 149 -2.08 -7.49 -19.93
CA TYR A 149 -1.20 -8.23 -19.00
C TYR A 149 -0.24 -9.18 -19.75
N ALA A 150 -0.71 -9.86 -20.79
CA ALA A 150 0.13 -10.72 -21.62
C ALA A 150 1.26 -9.93 -22.31
N GLU A 151 0.98 -8.72 -22.79
CA GLU A 151 2.00 -7.85 -23.39
C GLU A 151 2.96 -7.27 -22.35
N LEU A 152 2.44 -6.83 -21.19
CA LEU A 152 3.25 -6.32 -20.09
C LEU A 152 4.20 -7.39 -19.53
N ALA A 153 3.79 -8.67 -19.51
CA ALA A 153 4.62 -9.78 -19.06
C ALA A 153 5.86 -10.04 -19.96
N LYS A 154 5.94 -9.42 -21.13
CA LYS A 154 7.11 -9.45 -22.01
C LYS A 154 8.17 -8.41 -21.62
N ILE A 155 7.85 -7.50 -20.71
CA ILE A 155 8.76 -6.45 -20.21
C ILE A 155 9.40 -6.96 -18.91
N PRO A 156 10.70 -7.33 -18.90
CA PRO A 156 11.31 -8.03 -17.77
C PRO A 156 11.40 -7.22 -16.49
N GLN A 157 11.36 -5.88 -16.56
CA GLN A 157 11.35 -4.99 -15.41
C GLN A 157 10.04 -5.04 -14.63
N ILE A 158 8.93 -5.48 -15.24
CA ILE A 158 7.62 -5.58 -14.56
C ILE A 158 7.59 -6.89 -13.76
N VAL A 159 7.74 -6.77 -12.44
CA VAL A 159 7.92 -7.94 -11.55
C VAL A 159 6.66 -8.30 -10.76
N ALA A 160 5.85 -7.31 -10.43
CA ALA A 160 4.64 -7.52 -9.62
C ALA A 160 3.55 -6.50 -9.96
N CYS A 161 2.34 -6.78 -9.51
CA CYS A 161 1.19 -5.90 -9.64
C CYS A 161 0.40 -5.88 -8.33
N LYS A 162 0.10 -4.67 -7.82
CA LYS A 162 -1.02 -4.50 -6.90
C LYS A 162 -2.29 -4.78 -7.69
N TYR A 163 -2.70 -6.04 -7.65
CA TYR A 163 -3.87 -6.48 -8.36
C TYR A 163 -5.14 -6.01 -7.64
N ARG A 164 -6.16 -5.71 -8.41
CA ARG A 164 -7.48 -5.43 -7.86
C ARG A 164 -7.98 -6.64 -7.06
N THR A 165 -8.81 -6.41 -6.06
CA THR A 165 -9.30 -7.50 -5.22
C THR A 165 -10.20 -8.46 -6.01
N MET A 166 -10.18 -9.74 -5.63
CA MET A 166 -11.01 -10.79 -6.22
C MET A 166 -12.46 -10.77 -5.73
N LEU A 167 -12.71 -10.21 -4.54
CA LEU A 167 -13.96 -10.34 -3.78
C LEU A 167 -14.62 -9.00 -3.47
N VAL A 168 -14.44 -7.94 -4.24
CA VAL A 168 -15.06 -6.66 -3.91
C VAL A 168 -16.55 -6.63 -4.15
N LEU A 169 -17.23 -6.54 -3.04
CA LEU A 169 -18.46 -5.83 -2.71
C LEU A 169 -19.13 -5.17 -3.93
N GLY A 170 -20.03 -5.94 -4.59
CA GLY A 170 -20.98 -5.41 -5.56
C GLY A 170 -20.41 -4.89 -6.88
N GLN A 171 -19.12 -4.96 -7.12
CA GLN A 171 -18.58 -4.69 -8.44
C GLN A 171 -18.69 -5.94 -9.32
N PRO A 172 -19.24 -5.84 -10.53
CA PRO A 172 -19.08 -6.90 -11.51
C PRO A 172 -17.61 -6.91 -11.92
N ILE A 173 -16.81 -7.52 -11.08
CA ILE A 173 -15.45 -7.80 -11.47
C ILE A 173 -15.59 -8.94 -12.45
N ALA A 174 -15.47 -8.62 -13.72
CA ALA A 174 -15.01 -9.58 -14.71
C ALA A 174 -13.60 -9.99 -14.28
N ASN A 175 -13.48 -10.66 -13.15
CA ASN A 175 -12.24 -11.06 -12.58
C ASN A 175 -11.81 -12.31 -13.25
N ASN A 176 -11.17 -12.07 -14.32
CA ASN A 176 -10.35 -13.06 -14.93
C ASN A 176 -9.01 -13.25 -14.18
N TYR A 177 -9.02 -13.18 -12.82
CA TYR A 177 -7.78 -13.43 -12.09
C TYR A 177 -7.08 -14.69 -12.60
N ALA A 178 -7.83 -15.77 -12.81
CA ALA A 178 -7.31 -17.00 -13.40
C ALA A 178 -6.80 -16.82 -14.83
N ASN A 179 -7.46 -16.01 -15.65
CA ASN A 179 -7.00 -15.72 -17.00
C ASN A 179 -5.78 -14.80 -16.99
N ASP A 180 -5.80 -13.78 -16.13
CA ASP A 180 -4.69 -12.85 -15.98
C ASP A 180 -3.44 -13.59 -15.44
N MET A 181 -3.61 -14.51 -14.46
CA MET A 181 -2.53 -15.37 -13.96
C MET A 181 -1.95 -16.25 -15.05
N ARG A 182 -2.78 -16.83 -15.91
CA ARG A 182 -2.30 -17.61 -17.08
C ARG A 182 -1.58 -16.72 -18.09
N ALA A 183 -2.11 -15.50 -18.34
CA ALA A 183 -1.53 -14.58 -19.31
C ALA A 183 -0.15 -14.07 -18.90
N VAL A 184 0.07 -13.83 -17.61
CA VAL A 184 1.38 -13.38 -17.11
C VAL A 184 2.39 -14.53 -16.95
N ASP A 185 1.93 -15.77 -16.93
CA ASP A 185 2.77 -17.01 -16.92
C ASP A 185 3.88 -16.96 -15.84
N GLY A 186 3.53 -16.52 -14.64
CA GLY A 186 4.45 -16.39 -13.51
C GLY A 186 5.47 -15.25 -13.60
N ARG A 187 5.53 -14.50 -14.70
CA ARG A 187 6.49 -13.41 -14.91
C ARG A 187 6.14 -12.16 -14.12
N ILE A 188 4.86 -11.94 -13.87
CA ILE A 188 4.35 -10.85 -13.00
C ILE A 188 3.62 -11.50 -11.83
N LYS A 189 4.00 -11.18 -10.60
CA LYS A 189 3.25 -11.59 -9.42
C LYS A 189 2.01 -10.71 -9.26
N LEU A 190 0.82 -11.25 -9.52
CA LEU A 190 -0.45 -10.53 -9.37
C LEU A 190 -0.91 -10.59 -7.91
N LEU A 191 -0.43 -9.68 -7.08
CA LEU A 191 -0.65 -9.66 -5.64
C LEU A 191 -2.07 -9.20 -5.32
N THR A 192 -2.85 -10.08 -4.70
CA THR A 192 -4.18 -9.75 -4.18
C THR A 192 -4.10 -8.96 -2.88
N HIS A 193 -5.24 -8.44 -2.45
CA HIS A 193 -5.37 -7.79 -1.15
C HIS A 193 -5.38 -8.82 0.00
N GLU A 194 -5.03 -8.43 1.21
CA GLU A 194 -4.97 -9.31 2.38
C GLU A 194 -6.26 -10.09 2.66
N TYR A 195 -7.43 -9.53 2.34
CA TYR A 195 -8.72 -10.22 2.54
C TYR A 195 -8.95 -11.39 1.57
N ASP A 196 -8.23 -11.40 0.45
CA ASP A 196 -8.34 -12.44 -0.58
C ASP A 196 -7.16 -13.44 -0.54
N TRP A 197 -6.19 -13.26 0.37
CA TRP A 197 -4.95 -14.02 0.36
C TRP A 197 -5.17 -15.52 0.50
N TRP A 198 -6.01 -15.93 1.46
CA TRP A 198 -6.27 -17.35 1.69
C TRP A 198 -6.82 -18.07 0.46
N ILE A 199 -7.70 -17.41 -0.31
CA ILE A 199 -8.28 -17.99 -1.53
C ILE A 199 -7.29 -17.94 -2.70
N SER A 200 -6.55 -16.85 -2.85
CA SER A 200 -5.54 -16.73 -3.91
C SER A 200 -4.37 -17.72 -3.68
N ASN A 201 -3.99 -17.95 -2.42
CA ASN A 201 -3.01 -18.99 -2.10
C ASN A 201 -3.58 -20.40 -2.36
N LYS A 202 -4.80 -20.67 -1.89
CA LYS A 202 -5.43 -22.00 -2.04
C LYS A 202 -5.63 -22.42 -3.51
N LEU A 203 -5.97 -21.46 -4.38
CA LEU A 203 -6.32 -21.75 -5.78
C LEU A 203 -5.16 -21.53 -6.75
N PHE A 204 -4.18 -20.68 -6.41
CA PHE A 204 -3.13 -20.23 -7.33
C PHE A 204 -1.73 -20.20 -6.71
N ASP A 205 -1.56 -20.77 -5.52
CA ASP A 205 -0.30 -20.78 -4.77
C ASP A 205 0.34 -19.39 -4.60
N MET A 206 -0.50 -18.33 -4.49
CA MET A 206 0.00 -16.98 -4.29
C MET A 206 0.62 -16.84 -2.90
N ASP A 207 1.93 -16.67 -2.86
CA ASP A 207 2.77 -16.65 -1.67
C ASP A 207 2.96 -15.24 -1.06
N ALA A 208 2.48 -14.20 -1.74
CA ALA A 208 2.61 -12.82 -1.32
C ALA A 208 1.33 -12.02 -1.58
N ILE A 209 1.22 -10.88 -0.91
CA ILE A 209 0.06 -9.97 -1.01
C ILE A 209 0.50 -8.53 -1.09
N TRP A 210 -0.42 -7.69 -1.52
CA TRP A 210 -0.44 -6.27 -1.22
C TRP A 210 -1.24 -6.03 0.05
N SER A 211 -0.66 -5.38 1.07
CA SER A 211 -1.37 -5.06 2.31
C SER A 211 -1.26 -3.59 2.68
N SER A 212 -2.40 -2.96 2.96
CA SER A 212 -2.47 -1.69 3.66
C SER A 212 -2.66 -1.88 5.16
N SER A 213 -3.30 -2.97 5.58
CA SER A 213 -3.60 -3.26 7.00
C SER A 213 -2.36 -3.50 7.83
N ILE A 214 -1.24 -3.94 7.23
CA ILE A 214 0.05 -4.06 7.92
C ILE A 214 0.52 -2.73 8.52
N SER A 215 0.11 -1.60 7.94
CA SER A 215 0.43 -0.26 8.46
C SER A 215 -0.41 0.16 9.67
N MET A 216 -1.43 -0.63 10.02
CA MET A 216 -2.34 -0.40 11.14
C MET A 216 -2.15 -1.44 12.24
N ALA A 217 -2.11 -2.71 11.86
CA ALA A 217 -1.93 -3.85 12.76
C ALA A 217 -1.20 -4.99 12.01
N PRO A 218 0.12 -5.11 12.12
CA PRO A 218 0.89 -6.15 11.44
C PRO A 218 0.60 -7.56 11.97
N GLY A 219 0.22 -7.69 13.23
CA GLY A 219 0.01 -8.99 13.88
C GLY A 219 -0.97 -9.91 13.16
N PRO A 220 -2.19 -9.46 12.79
CA PRO A 220 -3.14 -10.27 12.03
C PRO A 220 -2.58 -10.72 10.67
N ILE A 221 -1.83 -9.85 9.98
CA ILE A 221 -1.23 -10.18 8.67
C ILE A 221 -0.21 -11.31 8.83
N MET A 222 0.65 -11.23 9.85
CA MET A 222 1.64 -12.27 10.12
C MET A 222 0.98 -13.58 10.59
N ALA A 223 -0.05 -13.50 11.44
CA ALA A 223 -0.81 -14.67 11.85
C ALA A 223 -1.53 -15.35 10.67
N MET A 224 -2.03 -14.55 9.72
CA MET A 224 -2.62 -15.08 8.49
C MET A 224 -1.55 -15.73 7.60
N GLN A 225 -0.37 -15.15 7.49
CA GLN A 225 0.77 -15.75 6.78
C GLN A 225 1.11 -17.12 7.36
N ASP A 226 1.26 -17.21 8.68
CA ASP A 226 1.57 -18.46 9.36
C ASP A 226 0.50 -19.54 9.08
N ALA A 227 -0.79 -19.15 9.14
CA ALA A 227 -1.90 -20.05 8.84
C ALA A 227 -1.89 -20.53 7.38
N ILE A 228 -1.62 -19.63 6.43
CA ILE A 228 -1.55 -19.94 4.99
C ILE A 228 -0.36 -20.86 4.69
N LEU A 229 0.82 -20.58 5.25
CA LEU A 229 2.00 -21.44 5.10
C LEU A 229 1.78 -22.85 5.66
N ALA A 230 1.02 -22.95 6.75
CA ALA A 230 0.58 -24.24 7.32
C ALA A 230 -0.59 -24.89 6.56
N LYS A 231 -1.12 -24.24 5.50
CA LYS A 231 -2.35 -24.64 4.78
C LYS A 231 -3.59 -24.73 5.69
N ASP A 232 -3.58 -24.06 6.84
CA ASP A 232 -4.72 -23.93 7.76
C ASP A 232 -5.64 -22.79 7.31
N TYR A 233 -6.38 -23.04 6.25
CA TYR A 233 -7.29 -22.04 5.66
C TYR A 233 -8.49 -21.74 6.58
N ALA A 234 -8.87 -22.65 7.47
CA ALA A 234 -9.92 -22.39 8.45
C ALA A 234 -9.48 -21.31 9.45
N LYS A 235 -8.25 -21.39 9.94
CA LYS A 235 -7.64 -20.36 10.79
C LYS A 235 -7.45 -19.04 10.04
N ALA A 236 -7.00 -19.08 8.79
CA ALA A 236 -6.86 -17.90 7.96
C ALA A 236 -8.19 -17.14 7.78
N GLU A 237 -9.30 -17.89 7.61
CA GLU A 237 -10.64 -17.31 7.49
C GLU A 237 -11.12 -16.65 8.79
N VAL A 238 -10.83 -17.22 9.95
CA VAL A 238 -11.10 -16.60 11.26
C VAL A 238 -10.35 -15.28 11.40
N ILE A 239 -9.06 -15.25 11.03
CA ILE A 239 -8.25 -14.04 11.09
C ILE A 239 -8.81 -12.99 10.13
N ARG A 240 -9.20 -13.39 8.91
CA ARG A 240 -9.84 -12.52 7.93
C ARG A 240 -11.12 -11.88 8.49
N ALA A 241 -11.97 -12.66 9.17
CA ALA A 241 -13.20 -12.18 9.79
C ALA A 241 -12.90 -11.13 10.88
N ASP A 242 -11.88 -11.37 11.72
CA ASP A 242 -11.43 -10.38 12.70
C ASP A 242 -10.97 -9.06 12.05
N MET A 243 -10.21 -9.15 10.97
CA MET A 243 -9.77 -7.97 10.22
C MET A 243 -10.95 -7.23 9.56
N GLN A 244 -11.96 -7.94 9.09
CA GLN A 244 -13.20 -7.35 8.59
C GLN A 244 -13.96 -6.62 9.71
N TRP A 245 -14.08 -7.24 10.90
CA TRP A 245 -14.66 -6.58 12.06
C TRP A 245 -13.93 -5.26 12.38
N ALA A 246 -12.60 -5.23 12.32
CA ALA A 246 -11.84 -4.00 12.54
C ALA A 246 -12.17 -2.91 11.52
N SER A 247 -12.67 -3.27 10.35
CA SER A 247 -13.06 -2.35 9.27
C SER A 247 -14.56 -2.03 9.23
N GLU A 248 -15.38 -2.57 10.13
CA GLU A 248 -16.83 -2.30 10.17
C GLU A 248 -17.12 -0.80 10.31
N GLY A 249 -18.08 -0.31 9.54
CA GLY A 249 -18.50 1.10 9.52
C GLY A 249 -17.50 2.07 8.86
N LEU A 250 -16.33 1.59 8.43
CA LEU A 250 -15.37 2.42 7.70
C LEU A 250 -15.90 2.79 6.31
N PHE A 251 -16.55 1.84 5.64
CA PHE A 251 -17.15 2.07 4.33
C PHE A 251 -18.51 2.76 4.46
N PRO A 252 -18.79 3.79 3.65
CA PRO A 252 -20.09 4.46 3.64
C PRO A 252 -21.22 3.49 3.28
N LYS A 253 -22.36 3.63 3.95
CA LYS A 253 -23.57 2.86 3.59
C LYS A 253 -24.15 3.27 2.24
N THR A 254 -23.83 4.46 1.79
CA THR A 254 -24.26 5.06 0.50
C THR A 254 -23.57 4.43 -0.71
N GLY A 255 -22.46 3.73 -0.50
CA GLY A 255 -21.82 2.94 -1.52
C GLY A 255 -20.33 3.22 -1.73
N ILE A 256 -19.78 2.52 -2.71
CA ILE A 256 -18.33 2.53 -2.97
C ILE A 256 -17.85 3.88 -3.53
N ASP A 257 -18.70 4.61 -4.26
CA ASP A 257 -18.32 5.90 -4.83
C ASP A 257 -18.06 6.94 -3.74
N ASP A 258 -18.90 6.98 -2.69
CA ASP A 258 -18.67 7.85 -1.53
C ASP A 258 -17.42 7.45 -0.73
N TRP A 259 -17.06 6.16 -0.73
CA TRP A 259 -15.78 5.73 -0.22
C TRP A 259 -14.63 6.33 -1.02
N HIS A 260 -14.70 6.28 -2.35
CA HIS A 260 -13.60 6.76 -3.20
C HIS A 260 -13.32 8.25 -3.04
N VAL A 261 -14.32 9.09 -2.78
CA VAL A 261 -14.13 10.55 -2.60
C VAL A 261 -13.62 10.93 -1.20
N SER A 262 -13.70 10.02 -0.22
CA SER A 262 -13.33 10.32 1.17
C SER A 262 -12.33 9.32 1.80
N LYS A 263 -11.82 8.36 1.03
CA LYS A 263 -10.95 7.29 1.54
C LYS A 263 -9.63 7.78 2.14
N ILE A 264 -9.03 8.83 1.61
CA ILE A 264 -7.73 9.33 2.07
C ILE A 264 -7.83 9.84 3.52
N PRO A 265 -8.70 10.82 3.86
CA PRO A 265 -8.81 11.30 5.23
C PRO A 265 -9.28 10.21 6.21
N ALA A 266 -10.25 9.36 5.82
CA ALA A 266 -10.72 8.26 6.65
C ALA A 266 -9.60 7.27 6.99
N MET A 267 -8.81 6.85 6.00
CA MET A 267 -7.70 5.92 6.20
C MET A 267 -6.53 6.53 6.95
N LYS A 268 -6.18 7.79 6.68
CA LYS A 268 -5.14 8.49 7.45
C LYS A 268 -5.51 8.57 8.93
N THR A 269 -6.77 8.91 9.22
CA THR A 269 -7.29 8.93 10.59
C THR A 269 -7.24 7.55 11.24
N ARG A 270 -7.66 6.50 10.52
CA ARG A 270 -7.59 5.11 11.00
C ARG A 270 -6.16 4.71 11.36
N ILE A 271 -5.22 4.90 10.42
CA ILE A 271 -3.82 4.53 10.61
C ILE A 271 -3.22 5.30 11.80
N HIS A 272 -3.43 6.60 11.86
CA HIS A 272 -2.95 7.42 12.97
C HIS A 272 -3.53 6.96 14.32
N THR A 273 -4.84 6.70 14.36
CA THR A 273 -5.55 6.25 15.58
C THR A 273 -5.13 4.85 16.02
N SER A 274 -4.77 3.95 15.11
CA SER A 274 -4.25 2.62 15.44
C SER A 274 -2.99 2.70 16.32
N GLY A 275 -2.20 3.76 16.15
CA GLY A 275 -1.02 4.06 16.95
C GLY A 275 0.25 3.36 16.49
N TYR A 276 0.20 2.48 15.51
CA TYR A 276 1.37 1.77 14.97
C TYR A 276 2.26 2.68 14.12
N ILE A 277 1.65 3.45 13.20
CA ILE A 277 2.31 4.51 12.45
C ILE A 277 1.62 5.84 12.74
N LYS A 278 2.39 6.82 13.21
CA LYS A 278 1.90 8.18 13.51
C LYS A 278 1.86 9.02 12.24
N CYS A 279 0.96 8.67 11.32
CA CYS A 279 0.93 9.28 9.99
C CYS A 279 0.34 10.70 9.93
N GLY A 280 -0.18 11.24 11.05
CA GLY A 280 -0.73 12.60 11.09
C GLY A 280 -1.99 12.81 10.22
N PRO A 281 -2.37 14.06 9.97
CA PRO A 281 -3.53 14.40 9.15
C PRO A 281 -3.29 14.18 7.66
N ALA A 282 -4.37 14.19 6.86
CA ALA A 282 -4.25 14.24 5.40
C ALA A 282 -3.83 15.64 4.93
N LEU A 283 -3.16 15.70 3.78
CA LEU A 283 -2.74 16.93 3.14
C LEU A 283 -3.81 17.51 2.19
N PRO A 284 -3.78 18.83 1.92
CA PRO A 284 -4.62 19.42 0.89
C PRO A 284 -4.44 18.74 -0.49
N PRO A 285 -5.52 18.56 -1.28
CA PRO A 285 -6.90 18.99 -1.01
C PRO A 285 -7.71 18.00 -0.15
N TYR A 286 -7.16 16.87 0.26
CA TYR A 286 -7.87 15.76 0.93
C TYR A 286 -7.92 15.89 2.47
N HIS A 287 -7.48 17.00 3.04
CA HIS A 287 -7.50 17.26 4.49
C HIS A 287 -8.91 17.57 5.03
N VAL A 288 -9.87 17.79 4.16
CA VAL A 288 -11.27 18.08 4.50
C VAL A 288 -12.19 16.97 4.01
N ALA A 289 -13.13 16.58 4.87
CA ALA A 289 -14.15 15.58 4.57
C ALA A 289 -15.34 15.79 5.54
N PRO A 290 -16.51 15.20 5.29
CA PRO A 290 -17.55 15.11 6.31
C PRO A 290 -17.04 14.49 7.60
N GLU A 291 -17.40 15.04 8.78
CA GLU A 291 -16.87 14.59 10.08
C GLU A 291 -17.10 13.10 10.33
N GLU A 292 -18.20 12.56 9.83
CA GLU A 292 -18.51 11.14 9.90
C GLU A 292 -17.43 10.23 9.28
N ARG A 293 -16.62 10.75 8.33
CA ARG A 293 -15.50 10.00 7.73
C ARG A 293 -14.32 9.91 8.68
N PHE A 294 -14.06 10.99 9.41
CA PHE A 294 -13.04 11.00 10.46
C PHE A 294 -13.47 10.12 11.65
N GLU A 295 -14.76 10.20 12.06
CA GLU A 295 -15.31 9.34 13.11
C GLU A 295 -15.22 7.86 12.75
N ALA A 296 -15.58 7.48 11.52
CA ALA A 296 -15.44 6.12 11.01
C ALA A 296 -13.98 5.66 11.03
N GLY A 297 -13.05 6.54 10.63
CA GLY A 297 -11.61 6.27 10.69
C GLY A 297 -11.13 6.06 12.13
N ARG A 298 -11.53 6.93 13.08
CA ARG A 298 -11.20 6.79 14.51
C ARG A 298 -11.74 5.48 15.09
N ALA A 299 -13.01 5.16 14.82
CA ALA A 299 -13.64 3.93 15.32
C ALA A 299 -12.92 2.68 14.80
N ALA A 300 -12.57 2.63 13.51
CA ALA A 300 -11.81 1.54 12.93
C ALA A 300 -10.39 1.45 13.52
N GLY A 301 -9.68 2.59 13.70
CA GLY A 301 -8.36 2.63 14.31
C GLY A 301 -8.35 2.16 15.77
N MET A 302 -9.41 2.42 16.53
CA MET A 302 -9.55 1.88 17.88
C MET A 302 -9.72 0.36 17.87
N ARG A 303 -10.47 -0.20 16.89
CA ARG A 303 -10.54 -1.65 16.71
C ARG A 303 -9.22 -2.26 16.26
N ASP A 304 -8.41 -1.56 15.46
CA ASP A 304 -7.05 -2.02 15.15
C ASP A 304 -6.17 -2.13 16.41
N ARG A 305 -6.37 -1.26 17.43
CA ARG A 305 -5.71 -1.42 18.75
C ARG A 305 -6.13 -2.71 19.46
N GLU A 306 -7.40 -3.12 19.36
CA GLU A 306 -7.81 -4.44 19.89
C GLU A 306 -7.17 -5.58 19.11
N MET A 307 -6.94 -5.40 17.80
CA MET A 307 -6.19 -6.37 17.00
C MET A 307 -4.74 -6.53 17.47
N HIS A 308 -4.06 -5.45 17.92
CA HIS A 308 -2.73 -5.56 18.54
C HIS A 308 -2.73 -6.46 19.78
N LYS A 309 -3.80 -6.41 20.60
CA LYS A 309 -3.93 -7.26 21.80
C LYS A 309 -4.18 -8.72 21.42
N LYS A 310 -5.05 -8.95 20.43
CA LYS A 310 -5.41 -10.32 19.98
C LYS A 310 -4.28 -10.97 19.18
N TYR A 311 -3.57 -10.20 18.37
CA TYR A 311 -2.48 -10.63 17.49
C TYR A 311 -1.25 -9.74 17.72
N PRO A 312 -0.50 -9.92 18.82
CA PRO A 312 0.64 -9.07 19.11
C PRO A 312 1.76 -9.29 18.08
N HIS A 313 2.27 -8.20 17.52
CA HIS A 313 3.37 -8.21 16.55
C HIS A 313 4.75 -8.33 17.21
N LYS A 314 5.79 -8.61 16.42
CA LYS A 314 7.14 -8.91 16.96
C LYS A 314 7.74 -7.77 17.76
N THR A 315 7.68 -6.54 17.25
CA THR A 315 8.24 -5.37 17.94
C THR A 315 7.53 -5.07 19.25
N MET A 316 6.21 -5.32 19.34
CA MET A 316 5.46 -5.18 20.58
C MET A 316 5.89 -6.21 21.64
N ARG A 317 6.04 -7.49 21.26
CA ARG A 317 6.49 -8.55 22.16
C ARG A 317 7.91 -8.29 22.69
N GLN A 318 8.81 -7.77 21.86
CA GLN A 318 10.16 -7.41 22.27
C GLN A 318 10.17 -6.27 23.28
N ALA A 319 9.34 -5.23 23.08
CA ALA A 319 9.21 -4.14 24.04
C ALA A 319 8.65 -4.61 25.39
N GLU A 320 7.64 -5.46 25.40
CA GLU A 320 7.07 -6.03 26.62
C GLU A 320 8.07 -6.93 27.36
N SER A 321 8.87 -7.72 26.64
CA SER A 321 9.94 -8.56 27.24
C SER A 321 11.01 -7.70 27.88
N ALA A 322 11.48 -6.68 27.19
CA ALA A 322 12.49 -5.76 27.73
C ALA A 322 11.99 -5.02 29.00
N MET A 323 10.70 -4.60 29.02
CA MET A 323 10.12 -3.97 30.22
C MET A 323 10.05 -4.94 31.41
N ARG A 324 9.76 -6.20 31.18
CA ARG A 324 9.73 -7.23 32.23
C ARG A 324 11.11 -7.49 32.81
N GLU A 325 12.14 -7.60 31.97
CA GLU A 325 13.53 -7.78 32.39
C GLU A 325 14.04 -6.62 33.27
N VAL A 326 13.70 -5.37 32.91
CA VAL A 326 14.01 -4.19 33.73
C VAL A 326 13.28 -4.22 35.07
N SER A 327 11.99 -4.66 35.08
CA SER A 327 11.19 -4.75 36.32
C SER A 327 11.62 -5.89 37.23
N THR A 328 12.26 -6.94 36.72
CA THR A 328 12.77 -8.06 37.54
C THR A 328 14.19 -7.82 38.03
N ALA A 329 14.91 -6.83 37.47
CA ALA A 329 16.26 -6.44 37.86
C ALA A 329 16.29 -5.27 38.87
N ALA A 330 15.15 -4.66 39.19
CA ALA A 330 14.93 -3.60 40.18
C ALA A 330 14.30 -4.16 41.46
#